data_97cc45d169bc74a61af406460e4789d8
#
_entry.id   97cc45d169bc74a61af406460e4789d8
#
_cell.length_a   1.000
_cell.length_b   1.000
_cell.length_c   1.000
_cell.angle_alpha   90.00
_cell.angle_beta   90.00
_cell.angle_gamma   90.00
#
_symmetry.space_group_name_H-M   'P 1'
#
loop_
_entity.id
_entity.type
_entity.pdbx_description
1 polymer ?
#
loop_
_entity_poly.entity_id
_entity_poly.type
_entity_poly.pdbx_seq_one_letter_code
_entity_poly.pdbx_strand_id
1 'polypeptide(L)'
;MTSYNGVQYIIRQLNSILEQLGENDEVIIIDDCSSDGTIEVLKRLDDPRIKIYINDRNRGHVFSFNRSISLAKNEFIFLSDQDDIWIPGRVSLMQKALVDSRANLVTTNFSWIDSNDNPIGEEFDGVDSSHSNKYFRNIVDIFIGKTNYFGCAMAFRNDFLSVVLPIPSYVESHDLWIALAGNITRSNIHIDENTFLKRKHESNATSTVSNRPVFKKLWSRVVFTVSVVVLFFRGLFR
;
A
#
# COMPACT_ATOMS: atom_id res chain seq x y z
N MET A 1 -5.23 1.77 -6.50
CA MET A 1 -5.88 0.52 -6.03
C MET A 1 -5.58 -0.60 -7.01
N THR A 2 -5.47 -1.84 -6.53
CA THR A 2 -5.46 -3.05 -7.39
C THR A 2 -6.65 -3.93 -7.04
N SER A 3 -7.19 -4.67 -8.01
CA SER A 3 -8.27 -5.62 -7.81
C SER A 3 -7.99 -6.96 -8.50
N TYR A 4 -8.43 -8.04 -7.85
CA TYR A 4 -8.47 -9.38 -8.40
C TYR A 4 -9.53 -10.20 -7.67
N ASN A 5 -10.60 -10.59 -8.38
CA ASN A 5 -11.74 -11.34 -7.83
C ASN A 5 -12.28 -10.72 -6.52
N GLY A 6 -12.59 -9.42 -6.58
CA GLY A 6 -12.98 -8.62 -5.42
C GLY A 6 -14.42 -8.16 -5.40
N VAL A 7 -15.31 -8.79 -6.20
CA VAL A 7 -16.71 -8.35 -6.39
C VAL A 7 -17.46 -8.13 -5.08
N GLN A 8 -17.14 -8.91 -4.05
CA GLN A 8 -17.82 -8.88 -2.76
C GLN A 8 -17.58 -7.59 -1.97
N TYR A 9 -16.39 -6.98 -2.08
CA TYR A 9 -15.97 -5.90 -1.19
C TYR A 9 -15.67 -4.57 -1.90
N ILE A 10 -15.32 -4.63 -3.19
CA ILE A 10 -14.73 -3.50 -3.91
C ILE A 10 -15.62 -2.25 -3.95
N ILE A 11 -16.94 -2.40 -4.04
CA ILE A 11 -17.89 -1.28 -4.05
C ILE A 11 -17.89 -0.55 -2.70
N ARG A 12 -17.86 -1.31 -1.60
CA ARG A 12 -17.84 -0.72 -0.26
C ARG A 12 -16.53 0.02 0.00
N GLN A 13 -15.40 -0.55 -0.42
CA GLN A 13 -14.11 0.10 -0.36
C GLN A 13 -14.11 1.39 -1.18
N LEU A 14 -14.56 1.35 -2.43
CA LEU A 14 -14.62 2.52 -3.29
C LEU A 14 -15.48 3.64 -2.72
N ASN A 15 -16.64 3.33 -2.17
CA ASN A 15 -17.50 4.32 -1.54
C ASN A 15 -16.77 5.02 -0.38
N SER A 16 -16.07 4.29 0.48
CA SER A 16 -15.32 4.86 1.61
C SER A 16 -14.17 5.77 1.16
N ILE A 17 -13.62 5.54 -0.03
CA ILE A 17 -12.61 6.40 -0.67
C ILE A 17 -13.27 7.65 -1.25
N LEU A 18 -14.30 7.47 -2.11
CA LEU A 18 -14.93 8.53 -2.88
C LEU A 18 -15.58 9.59 -2.00
N GLU A 19 -16.07 9.23 -0.82
CA GLU A 19 -16.62 10.14 0.20
C GLU A 19 -15.57 11.14 0.73
N GLN A 20 -14.28 10.87 0.57
CA GLN A 20 -13.19 11.71 1.06
C GLN A 20 -12.45 12.45 -0.06
N LEU A 21 -12.79 12.20 -1.32
CA LEU A 21 -12.14 12.79 -2.49
C LEU A 21 -12.87 14.00 -3.02
N GLY A 22 -12.13 15.01 -3.46
CA GLY A 22 -12.63 16.16 -4.20
C GLY A 22 -12.82 15.85 -5.69
N GLU A 23 -13.36 16.83 -6.42
CA GLU A 23 -13.66 16.72 -7.86
C GLU A 23 -12.44 16.50 -8.75
N ASN A 24 -11.26 17.00 -8.32
CA ASN A 24 -10.00 16.90 -9.05
C ASN A 24 -9.15 15.69 -8.67
N ASP A 25 -9.61 14.88 -7.71
CA ASP A 25 -8.94 13.66 -7.31
C ASP A 25 -9.24 12.51 -8.28
N GLU A 26 -8.44 11.46 -8.23
CA GLU A 26 -8.61 10.30 -9.10
C GLU A 26 -8.45 8.99 -8.33
N VAL A 27 -9.21 7.97 -8.73
CA VAL A 27 -9.05 6.59 -8.29
C VAL A 27 -8.63 5.74 -9.48
N ILE A 28 -7.36 5.35 -9.48
CA ILE A 28 -6.81 4.47 -10.52
C ILE A 28 -6.92 3.04 -10.05
N ILE A 29 -7.69 2.23 -10.78
CA ILE A 29 -7.92 0.81 -10.49
C ILE A 29 -7.24 -0.02 -11.57
N ILE A 30 -6.31 -0.88 -11.16
CA ILE A 30 -5.76 -1.93 -12.02
C ILE A 30 -6.40 -3.25 -11.64
N ASP A 31 -7.28 -3.73 -12.50
CA ASP A 31 -7.85 -5.07 -12.36
C ASP A 31 -6.91 -6.11 -12.96
N ASP A 32 -6.54 -7.10 -12.16
CA ASP A 32 -5.56 -8.11 -12.53
C ASP A 32 -6.19 -9.34 -13.21
N CYS A 33 -7.11 -9.06 -14.16
CA CYS A 33 -7.84 -10.06 -14.93
C CYS A 33 -8.84 -10.87 -14.08
N SER A 34 -9.74 -10.18 -13.38
CA SER A 34 -10.81 -10.80 -12.59
C SER A 34 -11.80 -11.58 -13.45
N SER A 35 -12.37 -12.65 -12.88
CA SER A 35 -13.35 -13.54 -13.51
C SER A 35 -14.65 -13.71 -12.71
N ASP A 36 -14.81 -13.00 -11.59
CA ASP A 36 -15.92 -13.14 -10.63
C ASP A 36 -17.04 -12.08 -10.77
N GLY A 37 -16.97 -11.21 -11.78
CA GLY A 37 -17.90 -10.09 -11.96
C GLY A 37 -17.38 -8.74 -11.40
N THR A 38 -16.14 -8.67 -10.89
CA THR A 38 -15.53 -7.43 -10.41
C THR A 38 -15.54 -6.34 -11.49
N ILE A 39 -15.16 -6.68 -12.72
CA ILE A 39 -15.09 -5.73 -13.84
C ILE A 39 -16.46 -5.16 -14.18
N GLU A 40 -17.50 -6.00 -14.15
CA GLU A 40 -18.89 -5.61 -14.44
C GLU A 40 -19.41 -4.62 -13.42
N VAL A 41 -19.16 -4.84 -12.13
CA VAL A 41 -19.61 -3.91 -11.07
C VAL A 41 -18.82 -2.60 -11.13
N LEU A 42 -17.53 -2.65 -11.39
CA LEU A 42 -16.71 -1.44 -11.57
C LEU A 42 -17.18 -0.58 -12.74
N LYS A 43 -17.49 -1.18 -13.88
CA LYS A 43 -17.97 -0.47 -15.09
C LYS A 43 -19.34 0.18 -14.91
N ARG A 44 -20.13 -0.24 -13.92
CA ARG A 44 -21.44 0.37 -13.60
C ARG A 44 -21.32 1.62 -12.73
N LEU A 45 -20.14 1.89 -12.17
CA LEU A 45 -19.91 3.10 -11.40
C LEU A 45 -19.78 4.28 -12.35
N ASP A 46 -20.72 5.21 -12.27
CA ASP A 46 -20.74 6.45 -13.06
C ASP A 46 -20.10 7.59 -12.25
N ASP A 47 -18.80 7.46 -11.95
CA ASP A 47 -18.04 8.50 -11.27
C ASP A 47 -16.81 8.88 -12.12
N PRO A 48 -16.69 10.15 -12.57
CA PRO A 48 -15.63 10.58 -13.47
C PRO A 48 -14.22 10.52 -12.85
N ARG A 49 -14.13 10.40 -11.52
CA ARG A 49 -12.85 10.26 -10.80
C ARG A 49 -12.27 8.85 -10.95
N ILE A 50 -13.07 7.84 -11.31
CA ILE A 50 -12.65 6.44 -11.42
C ILE A 50 -12.06 6.16 -12.81
N LYS A 51 -10.85 5.61 -12.83
CA LYS A 51 -10.15 5.17 -14.04
C LYS A 51 -9.79 3.69 -13.93
N ILE A 52 -10.42 2.85 -14.74
CA ILE A 52 -10.28 1.40 -14.70
C ILE A 52 -9.37 0.94 -15.84
N TYR A 53 -8.35 0.16 -15.49
CA TYR A 53 -7.44 -0.51 -16.43
C TYR A 53 -7.41 -2.00 -16.12
N ILE A 54 -7.49 -2.84 -17.13
CA ILE A 54 -7.52 -4.30 -17.00
C ILE A 54 -6.18 -4.85 -17.52
N ASN A 55 -5.58 -5.78 -16.77
CA ASN A 55 -4.43 -6.54 -17.25
C ASN A 55 -4.87 -7.64 -18.20
N ASP A 56 -4.00 -8.01 -19.13
CA ASP A 56 -4.22 -9.08 -20.12
C ASP A 56 -4.33 -10.48 -19.50
N ARG A 57 -3.75 -10.63 -18.31
CA ARG A 57 -3.77 -11.84 -17.46
C ARG A 57 -3.44 -11.45 -16.02
N ASN A 58 -3.59 -12.37 -15.09
CA ASN A 58 -3.10 -12.15 -13.71
C ASN A 58 -1.56 -12.02 -13.72
N ARG A 59 -1.08 -10.83 -13.35
CA ARG A 59 0.34 -10.44 -13.31
C ARG A 59 0.88 -10.32 -11.88
N GLY A 60 0.00 -10.45 -10.90
CA GLY A 60 0.29 -10.31 -9.48
C GLY A 60 0.30 -8.86 -8.97
N HIS A 61 0.16 -8.74 -7.66
CA HIS A 61 -0.03 -7.45 -6.98
C HIS A 61 1.13 -6.46 -7.19
N VAL A 62 2.40 -6.91 -7.19
CA VAL A 62 3.55 -6.03 -7.40
C VAL A 62 3.50 -5.35 -8.76
N PHE A 63 3.18 -6.11 -9.82
CA PHE A 63 3.03 -5.56 -11.17
C PHE A 63 1.87 -4.57 -11.24
N SER A 64 0.73 -4.94 -10.68
CA SER A 64 -0.49 -4.13 -10.73
C SER A 64 -0.35 -2.84 -9.92
N PHE A 65 0.29 -2.87 -8.74
CA PHE A 65 0.64 -1.64 -8.01
C PHE A 65 1.67 -0.79 -8.75
N ASN A 66 2.73 -1.38 -9.32
CA ASN A 66 3.69 -0.63 -10.13
C ASN A 66 2.98 0.12 -11.29
N ARG A 67 2.04 -0.55 -11.97
CA ARG A 67 1.25 0.04 -13.05
C ARG A 67 0.32 1.15 -12.53
N SER A 68 -0.41 0.92 -11.43
CA SER A 68 -1.33 1.93 -10.88
C SER A 68 -0.60 3.19 -10.42
N ILE A 69 0.53 3.02 -9.73
CA ILE A 69 1.36 4.13 -9.25
C ILE A 69 1.95 4.93 -10.42
N SER A 70 2.39 4.26 -11.50
CA SER A 70 2.96 4.94 -12.67
C SER A 70 1.95 5.78 -13.45
N LEU A 71 0.66 5.53 -13.28
CA LEU A 71 -0.43 6.28 -13.92
C LEU A 71 -0.91 7.45 -13.07
N ALA A 72 -0.54 7.52 -11.78
CA ALA A 72 -0.96 8.56 -10.88
C ALA A 72 -0.36 9.92 -11.25
N LYS A 73 -1.20 10.98 -11.22
CA LYS A 73 -0.84 12.33 -11.66
C LYS A 73 -0.88 13.37 -10.56
N ASN A 74 -1.69 13.12 -9.51
CA ASN A 74 -1.88 14.08 -8.44
C ASN A 74 -0.70 14.11 -7.46
N GLU A 75 -0.56 15.17 -6.68
CA GLU A 75 0.58 15.42 -5.78
C GLU A 75 0.74 14.33 -4.71
N PHE A 76 -0.38 13.84 -4.18
CA PHE A 76 -0.38 12.81 -3.13
C PHE A 76 -0.99 11.52 -3.65
N ILE A 77 -0.32 10.42 -3.40
CA ILE A 77 -0.70 9.08 -3.84
C ILE A 77 -0.99 8.22 -2.62
N PHE A 78 -2.20 7.66 -2.55
CA PHE A 78 -2.64 6.74 -1.50
C PHE A 78 -2.74 5.35 -2.08
N LEU A 79 -2.16 4.36 -1.40
CA LEU A 79 -2.35 2.97 -1.78
C LEU A 79 -3.62 2.40 -1.11
N SER A 80 -4.27 1.49 -1.82
CA SER A 80 -5.49 0.85 -1.34
C SER A 80 -5.61 -0.56 -1.90
N ASP A 81 -5.95 -1.50 -1.04
CA ASP A 81 -6.43 -2.82 -1.42
C ASP A 81 -7.93 -2.76 -1.76
N GLN A 82 -8.50 -3.81 -2.32
CA GLN A 82 -9.89 -3.83 -2.82
C GLN A 82 -10.96 -4.11 -1.73
N ASP A 83 -10.54 -4.53 -0.55
CA ASP A 83 -11.35 -5.21 0.45
C ASP A 83 -11.36 -4.54 1.83
N ASP A 84 -10.66 -3.42 1.98
CA ASP A 84 -10.60 -2.62 3.21
C ASP A 84 -11.75 -1.58 3.27
N ILE A 85 -11.79 -0.76 4.32
CA ILE A 85 -12.70 0.39 4.45
C ILE A 85 -11.92 1.57 5.02
N TRP A 86 -11.87 2.70 4.31
CA TRP A 86 -11.23 3.92 4.83
C TRP A 86 -12.08 4.59 5.90
N ILE A 87 -11.45 4.99 6.99
CA ILE A 87 -12.11 5.78 8.05
C ILE A 87 -12.18 7.25 7.61
N PRO A 88 -13.31 7.96 7.84
CA PRO A 88 -13.44 9.38 7.53
C PRO A 88 -12.29 10.20 8.13
N GLY A 89 -11.74 11.13 7.34
CA GLY A 89 -10.61 11.96 7.74
C GLY A 89 -9.21 11.39 7.42
N ARG A 90 -9.13 10.16 6.89
CA ARG A 90 -7.85 9.55 6.49
C ARG A 90 -7.07 10.41 5.51
N VAL A 91 -7.73 10.87 4.45
CA VAL A 91 -7.08 11.67 3.40
C VAL A 91 -6.50 12.96 3.97
N SER A 92 -7.31 13.73 4.69
CA SER A 92 -6.87 15.01 5.27
C SER A 92 -5.76 14.84 6.31
N LEU A 93 -5.83 13.80 7.17
CA LEU A 93 -4.81 13.50 8.17
C LEU A 93 -3.45 13.20 7.51
N MET A 94 -3.44 12.29 6.55
CA MET A 94 -2.20 11.86 5.91
C MET A 94 -1.61 12.95 5.00
N GLN A 95 -2.44 13.71 4.26
CA GLN A 95 -1.97 14.87 3.50
C GLN A 95 -1.36 15.93 4.39
N LYS A 96 -2.04 16.29 5.49
CA LYS A 96 -1.52 17.25 6.47
C LYS A 96 -0.17 16.81 7.01
N ALA A 97 -0.02 15.54 7.36
CA ALA A 97 1.23 14.99 7.88
C ALA A 97 2.37 15.08 6.86
N LEU A 98 2.11 14.77 5.57
CA LEU A 98 3.09 14.92 4.48
C LEU A 98 3.49 16.39 4.26
N VAL A 99 2.53 17.33 4.36
CA VAL A 99 2.79 18.76 4.19
C VAL A 99 3.62 19.31 5.35
N ASP A 100 3.20 19.06 6.58
CA ASP A 100 3.81 19.62 7.79
C ASP A 100 5.24 19.10 8.01
N SER A 101 5.46 17.79 7.79
CA SER A 101 6.76 17.16 7.98
C SER A 101 7.71 17.33 6.79
N ARG A 102 7.18 17.64 5.61
CA ARG A 102 7.88 17.58 4.32
C ARG A 102 8.44 16.18 3.98
N ALA A 103 7.95 15.15 4.64
CA ALA A 103 8.30 13.77 4.32
C ALA A 103 7.71 13.34 2.98
N ASN A 104 8.34 12.36 2.34
CA ASN A 104 7.84 11.79 1.10
C ASN A 104 6.85 10.65 1.33
N LEU A 105 6.94 9.96 2.45
CA LEU A 105 6.12 8.81 2.81
C LEU A 105 5.53 9.00 4.20
N VAL A 106 4.26 8.67 4.34
CA VAL A 106 3.56 8.53 5.61
C VAL A 106 2.95 7.14 5.71
N THR A 107 3.05 6.53 6.88
CA THR A 107 2.45 5.22 7.19
C THR A 107 1.61 5.33 8.46
N THR A 108 0.44 4.73 8.43
CA THR A 108 -0.53 4.74 9.55
C THR A 108 -0.79 3.33 10.05
N ASN A 109 -1.64 3.20 11.07
CA ASN A 109 -2.17 1.94 11.56
C ASN A 109 -3.62 1.68 11.07
N PHE A 110 -4.17 0.54 11.47
CA PHE A 110 -5.52 0.09 11.11
C PHE A 110 -6.12 -0.79 12.21
N SER A 111 -7.41 -1.05 12.12
CA SER A 111 -8.09 -2.06 12.93
C SER A 111 -8.57 -3.21 12.06
N TRP A 112 -8.64 -4.41 12.62
CA TRP A 112 -9.11 -5.57 11.89
C TRP A 112 -10.65 -5.69 11.93
N ILE A 113 -11.22 -6.09 10.79
CA ILE A 113 -12.64 -6.49 10.66
C ILE A 113 -12.74 -7.86 9.98
N ASP A 114 -13.85 -8.56 10.24
CA ASP A 114 -14.19 -9.81 9.56
C ASP A 114 -14.84 -9.57 8.19
N SER A 115 -15.28 -10.65 7.53
CA SER A 115 -15.98 -10.60 6.23
C SER A 115 -17.33 -9.87 6.28
N ASN A 116 -17.91 -9.67 7.48
CA ASN A 116 -19.20 -9.03 7.73
C ASN A 116 -19.06 -7.63 8.34
N ASP A 117 -17.84 -7.06 8.35
CA ASP A 117 -17.48 -5.75 8.92
C ASP A 117 -17.51 -5.67 10.45
N ASN A 118 -17.58 -6.77 11.16
CA ASN A 118 -17.49 -6.74 12.61
C ASN A 118 -16.02 -6.59 13.04
N PRO A 119 -15.76 -5.75 14.05
CA PRO A 119 -14.41 -5.63 14.60
C PRO A 119 -13.87 -6.98 15.14
N ILE A 120 -12.63 -7.29 14.78
CA ILE A 120 -11.91 -8.42 15.34
C ILE A 120 -10.88 -7.82 16.30
N GLY A 121 -10.90 -8.24 17.57
CA GLY A 121 -9.99 -7.73 18.60
C GLY A 121 -8.55 -8.27 18.46
N GLU A 122 -8.04 -8.36 17.24
CA GLU A 122 -6.66 -8.78 17.00
C GLU A 122 -5.72 -7.58 17.05
N GLU A 123 -4.68 -7.69 17.88
CA GLU A 123 -3.58 -6.74 17.92
C GLU A 123 -2.53 -7.15 16.87
N PHE A 124 -1.84 -6.17 16.31
CA PHE A 124 -0.69 -6.39 15.45
C PHE A 124 0.40 -5.36 15.77
N ASP A 125 1.65 -5.72 15.52
CA ASP A 125 2.78 -4.80 15.64
C ASP A 125 2.73 -3.79 14.48
N GLY A 126 2.08 -2.68 14.71
CA GLY A 126 1.94 -1.58 13.78
C GLY A 126 3.17 -0.67 13.76
N VAL A 127 3.00 0.50 13.14
CA VAL A 127 4.01 1.54 13.18
C VAL A 127 3.82 2.41 14.43
N ASP A 128 4.92 2.98 14.91
CA ASP A 128 4.97 3.84 16.11
C ASP A 128 5.59 5.20 15.71
N SER A 129 4.90 6.29 16.00
CA SER A 129 5.33 7.65 15.68
C SER A 129 6.70 8.00 16.25
N SER A 130 7.07 7.44 17.41
CA SER A 130 8.40 7.61 18.01
C SER A 130 9.54 7.04 17.16
N HIS A 131 9.22 6.22 16.15
CA HIS A 131 10.17 5.65 15.18
C HIS A 131 10.26 6.43 13.86
N SER A 132 9.51 7.52 13.68
CA SER A 132 9.51 8.32 12.44
C SER A 132 10.89 8.76 11.99
N ASN A 133 11.79 9.08 12.92
CA ASN A 133 13.17 9.53 12.60
C ASN A 133 14.24 8.46 12.83
N LYS A 134 13.84 7.21 13.11
CA LYS A 134 14.77 6.10 13.40
C LYS A 134 15.00 5.23 12.18
N TYR A 135 15.31 5.85 11.04
CA TYR A 135 15.36 5.22 9.72
C TYR A 135 16.20 3.95 9.67
N PHE A 136 17.42 3.97 10.23
CA PHE A 136 18.28 2.79 10.25
C PHE A 136 17.66 1.64 11.06
N ARG A 137 17.08 1.96 12.22
CA ARG A 137 16.36 0.97 13.04
C ARG A 137 15.19 0.38 12.25
N ASN A 138 14.40 1.20 11.58
CA ASN A 138 13.27 0.74 10.78
C ASN A 138 13.71 -0.22 9.67
N ILE A 139 14.84 0.06 9.00
CA ILE A 139 15.43 -0.84 8.00
C ILE A 139 15.81 -2.18 8.63
N VAL A 140 16.43 -2.17 9.81
CA VAL A 140 16.78 -3.39 10.55
C VAL A 140 15.53 -4.14 11.00
N ASP A 141 14.52 -3.44 11.52
CA ASP A 141 13.27 -4.04 11.98
C ASP A 141 12.49 -4.70 10.82
N ILE A 142 12.50 -4.10 9.61
CA ILE A 142 12.00 -4.73 8.39
C ILE A 142 12.82 -5.99 8.07
N PHE A 143 14.15 -5.92 8.12
CA PHE A 143 15.03 -7.05 7.81
C PHE A 143 14.79 -8.25 8.71
N ILE A 144 14.57 -8.04 10.00
CA ILE A 144 14.31 -9.12 10.95
C ILE A 144 12.83 -9.53 11.03
N GLY A 145 11.94 -8.80 10.33
CA GLY A 145 10.49 -9.07 10.31
C GLY A 145 9.77 -8.65 11.59
N LYS A 146 10.28 -7.63 12.27
CA LYS A 146 9.71 -7.10 13.53
C LYS A 146 8.66 -6.04 13.29
N THR A 147 8.77 -5.25 12.23
CA THR A 147 7.80 -4.21 11.87
C THR A 147 7.12 -4.58 10.57
N ASN A 148 5.80 -4.52 10.56
CA ASN A 148 4.97 -4.79 9.40
C ASN A 148 4.55 -3.47 8.77
N TYR A 149 4.98 -3.25 7.52
CA TYR A 149 4.50 -2.18 6.68
C TYR A 149 3.48 -2.75 5.69
N PHE A 150 2.30 -2.13 5.64
CA PHE A 150 1.23 -2.51 4.71
C PHE A 150 1.04 -1.40 3.68
N GLY A 151 0.97 -1.75 2.40
CA GLY A 151 0.77 -0.78 1.32
C GLY A 151 -0.50 0.03 1.53
N CYS A 152 -1.61 -0.62 1.84
CA CYS A 152 -2.88 0.05 2.13
C CYS A 152 -2.82 1.04 3.31
N ALA A 153 -1.78 1.02 4.14
CA ALA A 153 -1.53 1.98 5.21
C ALA A 153 -0.69 3.19 4.76
N MET A 154 -0.27 3.26 3.50
CA MET A 154 0.70 4.25 3.02
C MET A 154 0.08 5.33 2.15
N ALA A 155 0.62 6.55 2.28
CA ALA A 155 0.50 7.59 1.26
C ALA A 155 1.85 8.28 1.07
N PHE A 156 2.10 8.81 -0.13
CA PHE A 156 3.37 9.44 -0.47
C PHE A 156 3.21 10.53 -1.53
N ARG A 157 4.23 11.39 -1.65
CA ARG A 157 4.29 12.45 -2.64
C ARG A 157 4.62 11.88 -4.03
N ASN A 158 4.07 12.49 -5.06
CA ASN A 158 4.31 12.10 -6.45
C ASN A 158 5.79 12.21 -6.85
N ASP A 159 6.51 13.22 -6.39
CA ASP A 159 7.94 13.37 -6.67
C ASP A 159 8.81 12.22 -6.11
N PHE A 160 8.30 11.51 -5.09
CA PHE A 160 8.92 10.31 -4.57
C PHE A 160 8.92 9.14 -5.57
N LEU A 161 8.11 9.20 -6.62
CA LEU A 161 8.08 8.19 -7.68
C LEU A 161 9.44 8.01 -8.37
N SER A 162 10.24 9.07 -8.44
CA SER A 162 11.61 8.99 -8.99
C SER A 162 12.51 7.99 -8.28
N VAL A 163 12.25 7.71 -7.00
CA VAL A 163 12.96 6.69 -6.20
C VAL A 163 12.24 5.34 -6.27
N VAL A 164 10.91 5.35 -6.17
CA VAL A 164 10.09 4.13 -6.06
C VAL A 164 10.02 3.38 -7.39
N LEU A 165 9.80 4.09 -8.51
CA LEU A 165 9.56 3.46 -9.82
C LEU A 165 10.83 3.29 -10.66
N PRO A 166 10.88 2.26 -11.48
CA PRO A 166 9.99 1.09 -11.48
C PRO A 166 10.25 0.19 -10.28
N ILE A 167 9.20 -0.44 -9.73
CA ILE A 167 9.35 -1.49 -8.73
C ILE A 167 9.93 -2.72 -9.44
N PRO A 168 11.10 -3.24 -9.03
CA PRO A 168 11.72 -4.36 -9.73
C PRO A 168 10.90 -5.65 -9.60
N SER A 169 10.88 -6.46 -10.65
CA SER A 169 10.09 -7.70 -10.70
C SER A 169 10.55 -8.79 -9.73
N TYR A 170 11.76 -8.69 -9.18
CA TYR A 170 12.27 -9.61 -8.17
C TYR A 170 11.77 -9.32 -6.75
N VAL A 171 11.15 -8.15 -6.54
CA VAL A 171 10.63 -7.73 -5.22
C VAL A 171 9.40 -8.56 -4.88
N GLU A 172 9.39 -9.12 -3.68
CA GLU A 172 8.29 -9.98 -3.20
C GLU A 172 7.05 -9.17 -2.79
N SER A 173 7.25 -7.91 -2.34
CA SER A 173 6.19 -7.03 -1.84
C SER A 173 6.49 -5.58 -2.20
N HIS A 174 5.53 -4.90 -2.81
CA HIS A 174 5.61 -3.46 -3.11
C HIS A 174 5.66 -2.62 -1.82
N ASP A 175 5.00 -3.07 -0.75
CA ASP A 175 4.94 -2.41 0.54
C ASP A 175 6.33 -2.24 1.15
N LEU A 176 7.08 -3.36 1.24
CA LEU A 176 8.43 -3.36 1.78
C LEU A 176 9.40 -2.53 0.92
N TRP A 177 9.23 -2.57 -0.40
CA TRP A 177 10.01 -1.74 -1.31
C TRP A 177 9.80 -0.25 -1.06
N ILE A 178 8.54 0.21 -0.94
CA ILE A 178 8.19 1.60 -0.69
C ILE A 178 8.64 2.03 0.71
N ALA A 179 8.42 1.18 1.72
CA ALA A 179 8.88 1.44 3.09
C ALA A 179 10.41 1.56 3.18
N LEU A 180 11.15 0.68 2.49
CA LEU A 180 12.62 0.78 2.40
C LEU A 180 13.05 2.06 1.71
N ALA A 181 12.41 2.43 0.60
CA ALA A 181 12.70 3.67 -0.11
C ALA A 181 12.54 4.89 0.81
N GLY A 182 11.45 4.98 1.57
CA GLY A 182 11.21 6.06 2.53
C GLY A 182 12.24 6.12 3.66
N ASN A 183 12.64 4.98 4.20
CA ASN A 183 13.63 4.93 5.28
C ASN A 183 15.06 5.20 4.77
N ILE A 184 15.45 4.69 3.60
CA ILE A 184 16.77 4.93 3.00
C ILE A 184 16.95 6.41 2.63
N THR A 185 15.91 7.05 2.11
CA THR A 185 15.93 8.49 1.78
C THR A 185 15.69 9.39 2.98
N ARG A 186 15.54 8.83 4.18
CA ARG A 186 15.27 9.53 5.45
C ARG A 186 14.02 10.43 5.36
N SER A 187 12.98 9.91 4.76
CA SER A 187 11.77 10.67 4.44
C SER A 187 10.49 9.84 4.68
N ASN A 188 10.46 9.07 5.75
CA ASN A 188 9.32 8.28 6.21
C ASN A 188 8.89 8.74 7.60
N ILE A 189 7.59 9.01 7.78
CA ILE A 189 6.98 9.30 9.07
C ILE A 189 5.87 8.31 9.39
N HIS A 190 5.63 8.10 10.66
CA HIS A 190 4.60 7.22 11.17
C HIS A 190 3.54 8.01 11.94
N ILE A 191 2.30 7.58 11.83
CA ILE A 191 1.14 8.10 12.55
C ILE A 191 0.52 6.93 13.33
N ASP A 192 0.28 7.13 14.62
CA ASP A 192 -0.23 6.07 15.51
C ASP A 192 -1.72 5.75 15.27
N GLU A 193 -2.46 6.68 14.66
CA GLU A 193 -3.89 6.55 14.40
C GLU A 193 -4.22 5.43 13.43
N ASN A 194 -5.30 4.71 13.73
CA ASN A 194 -5.94 3.78 12.81
C ASN A 194 -6.75 4.57 11.79
N THR A 195 -6.39 4.47 10.52
CA THR A 195 -7.01 5.28 9.44
C THR A 195 -7.88 4.47 8.49
N PHE A 196 -7.90 3.15 8.64
CA PHE A 196 -8.76 2.27 7.87
C PHE A 196 -9.05 0.98 8.64
N LEU A 197 -10.04 0.25 8.19
CA LEU A 197 -10.40 -1.07 8.68
C LEU A 197 -9.89 -2.09 7.67
N LYS A 198 -8.96 -2.96 8.11
CA LYS A 198 -8.41 -4.01 7.27
C LYS A 198 -9.21 -5.29 7.42
N ARG A 199 -9.64 -5.82 6.29
CA ARG A 199 -10.49 -7.01 6.27
C ARG A 199 -9.65 -8.30 6.33
N LYS A 200 -10.13 -9.23 7.17
CA LYS A 200 -9.58 -10.58 7.26
C LYS A 200 -10.58 -11.59 6.68
N HIS A 201 -10.18 -12.26 5.62
CA HIS A 201 -10.95 -13.34 4.98
C HIS A 201 -10.01 -14.39 4.39
N GLU A 202 -10.54 -15.55 4.02
CA GLU A 202 -9.76 -16.72 3.58
C GLU A 202 -8.94 -16.47 2.30
N SER A 203 -9.37 -15.54 1.45
CA SER A 203 -8.70 -15.19 0.19
C SER A 203 -7.68 -14.05 0.30
N ASN A 204 -7.33 -13.58 1.50
CA ASN A 204 -6.28 -12.58 1.66
C ASN A 204 -4.93 -13.10 1.12
N ALA A 205 -4.24 -12.29 0.33
CA ALA A 205 -2.92 -12.64 -0.22
C ALA A 205 -1.84 -12.82 0.86
N THR A 206 -2.02 -12.20 2.03
CA THR A 206 -1.07 -12.25 3.15
C THR A 206 -1.54 -13.25 4.20
N SER A 207 -0.78 -14.34 4.39
CA SER A 207 -1.01 -15.27 5.51
C SER A 207 -0.36 -14.74 6.79
N THR A 208 -1.10 -14.79 7.90
CA THR A 208 -0.64 -14.35 9.24
C THR A 208 0.47 -15.23 9.84
N VAL A 209 0.70 -16.44 9.29
CA VAL A 209 1.73 -17.37 9.78
C VAL A 209 2.70 -17.72 8.66
N SER A 210 3.96 -17.34 8.84
CA SER A 210 5.02 -17.64 7.88
C SER A 210 5.61 -19.05 8.09
N ASN A 211 4.99 -20.08 7.51
CA ASN A 211 5.56 -21.42 7.35
C ASN A 211 6.51 -21.51 6.13
N ARG A 212 7.22 -20.44 5.80
CA ARG A 212 8.12 -20.42 4.64
C ARG A 212 9.33 -21.33 4.85
N PRO A 213 9.71 -22.18 3.87
CA PRO A 213 10.92 -22.98 3.93
C PRO A 213 12.18 -22.11 4.11
N VAL A 214 13.20 -22.65 4.75
CA VAL A 214 14.46 -21.92 5.06
C VAL A 214 15.08 -21.28 3.81
N PHE A 215 15.06 -21.98 2.67
CA PHE A 215 15.56 -21.45 1.40
C PHE A 215 14.81 -20.16 0.96
N LYS A 216 13.49 -20.14 1.08
CA LYS A 216 12.70 -18.91 0.77
C LYS A 216 13.04 -17.78 1.71
N LYS A 217 13.25 -18.05 3.00
CA LYS A 217 13.69 -17.03 3.98
C LYS A 217 15.06 -16.47 3.61
N LEU A 218 16.00 -17.33 3.19
CA LEU A 218 17.33 -16.87 2.76
C LEU A 218 17.25 -16.05 1.47
N TRP A 219 16.44 -16.48 0.50
CA TRP A 219 16.19 -15.72 -0.73
C TRP A 219 15.62 -14.34 -0.44
N SER A 220 14.60 -14.23 0.44
CA SER A 220 14.05 -12.94 0.85
C SER A 220 15.13 -12.00 1.44
N ARG A 221 16.14 -12.54 2.15
CA ARG A 221 17.26 -11.71 2.67
C ARG A 221 18.17 -11.21 1.55
N VAL A 222 18.40 -12.02 0.52
CA VAL A 222 19.16 -11.58 -0.67
C VAL A 222 18.39 -10.49 -1.41
N VAL A 223 17.10 -10.70 -1.68
CA VAL A 223 16.22 -9.70 -2.31
C VAL A 223 16.21 -8.39 -1.50
N PHE A 224 16.10 -8.48 -0.18
CA PHE A 224 16.17 -7.31 0.69
C PHE A 224 17.49 -6.54 0.52
N THR A 225 18.64 -7.24 0.60
CA THR A 225 19.96 -6.61 0.50
C THR A 225 20.14 -5.93 -0.85
N VAL A 226 19.76 -6.59 -1.95
CA VAL A 226 19.79 -6.01 -3.29
C VAL A 226 18.89 -4.78 -3.36
N SER A 227 17.69 -4.84 -2.77
CA SER A 227 16.74 -3.72 -2.73
C SER A 227 17.32 -2.51 -2.01
N VAL A 228 17.99 -2.72 -0.86
CA VAL A 228 18.68 -1.64 -0.12
C VAL A 228 19.73 -0.97 -0.99
N VAL A 229 20.57 -1.75 -1.67
CA VAL A 229 21.63 -1.21 -2.55
C VAL A 229 21.04 -0.40 -3.70
N VAL A 230 20.04 -0.96 -4.39
CA VAL A 230 19.39 -0.28 -5.52
C VAL A 230 18.73 1.03 -5.08
N LEU A 231 17.99 1.02 -3.98
CA LEU A 231 17.31 2.21 -3.45
C LEU A 231 18.30 3.26 -2.94
N PHE A 232 19.40 2.85 -2.35
CA PHE A 232 20.48 3.77 -1.93
C PHE A 232 21.02 4.56 -3.12
N PHE A 233 21.34 3.88 -4.23
CA PHE A 233 21.82 4.57 -5.43
C PHE A 233 20.73 5.45 -6.05
N ARG A 234 19.48 5.00 -6.12
CA ARG A 234 18.36 5.85 -6.61
C ARG A 234 18.17 7.11 -5.76
N GLY A 235 18.35 7.01 -4.44
CA GLY A 235 18.25 8.15 -3.54
C GLY A 235 19.40 9.17 -3.68
N LEU A 236 20.59 8.75 -4.15
CA LEU A 236 21.73 9.64 -4.37
C LEU A 236 21.62 10.50 -5.64
N PHE A 237 20.92 10.01 -6.66
CA PHE A 237 20.78 10.66 -7.97
C PHE A 237 19.43 11.39 -8.14
N ARG A 238 18.79 11.74 -7.04
CA ARG A 238 17.54 12.51 -7.00
C ARG A 238 17.75 14.01 -7.01
#